data_dc6132f37591d585328d0639cd395f51
#
_entry.id   dc6132f37591d585328d0639cd395f51
#
_cell.length_a   1.000
_cell.length_b   1.000
_cell.length_c   1.000
_cell.angle_alpha   90.00
_cell.angle_beta   90.00
_cell.angle_gamma   90.00
#
_symmetry.space_group_name_H-M   'P 1'
#
loop_
_entity.id
_entity.type
_entity.pdbx_description
1 polymer ?
#
loop_
_entity_poly.entity_id
_entity_poly.type
_entity_poly.pdbx_seq_one_letter_code
_entity_poly.pdbx_strand_id
1 'polypeptide(L)'
;YALGSLAEMTIPQLLQQPAVTRFLSRSQTLPMRCSGCRWKEFCGGGCERMRRGVCCTADDTFCGYESFLEENQNELLALTRSMQDNRSWIHGISPFRQDRA
;
A
#
# COMPACT_ATOMS: atom_id res chain seq x y z
N TYR A 1 10.82 14.00 -0.08
CA TYR A 1 10.71 13.25 1.18
C TYR A 1 12.07 12.80 1.72
N ALA A 2 13.03 13.70 1.79
CA ALA A 2 14.29 13.39 2.47
C ALA A 2 14.07 13.37 3.98
N LEU A 3 14.25 12.22 4.60
CA LEU A 3 13.99 12.01 6.03
C LEU A 3 15.27 12.11 6.86
N GLY A 4 16.44 11.98 6.24
CA GLY A 4 17.73 12.00 6.89
C GLY A 4 18.76 11.17 6.12
N SER A 5 19.96 11.05 6.66
CA SER A 5 21.04 10.30 6.04
C SER A 5 21.54 9.19 6.98
N LEU A 6 21.62 7.98 6.47
CA LEU A 6 22.20 6.84 7.21
C LEU A 6 23.71 6.96 7.40
N ALA A 7 24.36 7.90 6.68
CA ALA A 7 25.77 8.22 6.93
C ALA A 7 25.96 9.04 8.22
N GLU A 8 24.93 9.73 8.69
CA GLU A 8 24.97 10.65 9.82
C GLU A 8 24.22 10.15 11.05
N MET A 9 23.29 9.21 10.88
CA MET A 9 22.45 8.73 11.98
C MET A 9 22.09 7.25 11.84
N THR A 10 21.79 6.64 12.96
CA THR A 10 21.30 5.25 12.99
C THR A 10 19.82 5.19 12.59
N ILE A 11 19.32 4.00 12.27
CA ILE A 11 17.91 3.78 11.96
C ILE A 11 16.99 4.20 13.12
N PRO A 12 17.26 3.83 14.40
CA PRO A 12 16.44 4.33 15.51
C PRO A 12 16.40 5.84 15.61
N GLN A 13 17.53 6.51 15.39
CA GLN A 13 17.59 7.98 15.38
C GLN A 13 16.77 8.56 14.22
N LEU A 14 16.87 7.96 13.05
CA LEU A 14 16.09 8.37 11.86
C LEU A 14 14.59 8.27 12.14
N LEU A 15 14.14 7.19 12.76
CA LEU A 15 12.71 6.96 13.07
C LEU A 15 12.17 7.96 14.09
N GLN A 16 13.00 8.60 14.87
CA GLN A 16 12.62 9.63 15.84
C GLN A 16 12.54 11.03 15.24
N GLN A 17 12.94 11.20 13.98
CA GLN A 17 12.91 12.50 13.33
C GLN A 17 11.48 13.00 13.13
N PRO A 18 11.19 14.30 13.39
CA PRO A 18 9.85 14.85 13.17
C PRO A 18 9.34 14.68 11.73
N ALA A 19 10.22 14.71 10.75
CA ALA A 19 9.88 14.49 9.35
C ALA A 19 9.30 13.09 9.10
N VAL A 20 9.83 12.07 9.77
CA VAL A 20 9.31 10.69 9.69
C VAL A 20 7.93 10.60 10.31
N THR A 21 7.74 11.17 11.50
CA THR A 21 6.43 11.20 12.18
C THR A 21 5.39 11.89 11.32
N ARG A 22 5.72 13.03 10.73
CA ARG A 22 4.81 13.75 9.82
C ARG A 22 4.47 12.93 8.59
N PHE A 23 5.45 12.27 7.98
CA PHE A 23 5.24 11.42 6.81
C PHE A 23 4.29 10.26 7.12
N LEU A 24 4.53 9.56 8.23
CA LEU A 24 3.68 8.43 8.65
C LEU A 24 2.26 8.88 8.99
N SER A 25 2.12 10.00 9.69
CA SER A 25 0.80 10.56 10.02
C SER A 25 0.00 10.91 8.78
N ARG A 26 0.65 11.52 7.79
CA ARG A 26 0.01 11.87 6.51
C ARG A 26 -0.41 10.61 5.74
N SER A 27 0.41 9.57 5.76
CA SER A 27 0.09 8.32 5.10
C SER A 27 -1.12 7.62 5.73
N GLN A 28 -1.30 7.77 7.03
CA GLN A 28 -2.41 7.18 7.77
C GLN A 28 -3.70 8.01 7.69
N THR A 29 -3.61 9.29 7.34
CA THR A 29 -4.77 10.16 7.18
C THR A 29 -5.42 9.90 5.84
N LEU A 30 -6.52 9.15 5.84
CA LEU A 30 -7.24 8.79 4.63
C LEU A 30 -8.32 9.83 4.29
N PRO A 31 -8.60 10.04 2.99
CA PRO A 31 -9.76 10.82 2.56
C PRO A 31 -11.06 10.23 3.13
N MET A 32 -12.05 11.08 3.35
CA MET A 32 -13.36 10.66 3.86
C MET A 32 -14.01 9.58 3.00
N ARG A 33 -13.80 9.63 1.70
CA ARG A 33 -14.24 8.62 0.75
C ARG A 33 -13.75 7.21 1.11
N CYS A 34 -12.49 7.10 1.55
CA CYS A 34 -11.89 5.81 1.92
C CYS A 34 -12.54 5.19 3.15
N SER A 35 -13.07 5.98 4.06
CA SER A 35 -13.69 5.48 5.29
C SER A 35 -14.94 4.65 5.02
N GLY A 36 -15.68 4.94 3.96
CA GLY A 36 -16.87 4.19 3.54
C GLY A 36 -16.62 3.22 2.37
N CYS A 37 -15.39 3.09 1.90
CA CYS A 37 -15.07 2.26 0.76
C CYS A 37 -15.00 0.78 1.12
N ARG A 38 -15.65 -0.06 0.33
CA ARG A 38 -15.65 -1.52 0.53
C ARG A 38 -14.25 -2.16 0.37
N TRP A 39 -13.34 -1.48 -0.33
CA TRP A 39 -12.00 -1.96 -0.61
C TRP A 39 -10.96 -1.44 0.40
N LYS A 40 -11.38 -0.72 1.43
CA LYS A 40 -10.50 -0.05 2.38
C LYS A 40 -9.47 -1.00 3.00
N GLU A 41 -9.91 -2.16 3.47
CA GLU A 41 -9.04 -3.13 4.12
C GLU A 41 -8.01 -3.74 3.17
N PHE A 42 -8.36 -3.87 1.91
CA PHE A 42 -7.47 -4.38 0.87
C PHE A 42 -6.54 -3.30 0.35
N CYS A 43 -7.09 -2.14 -0.01
CA CYS A 43 -6.35 -1.04 -0.64
C CYS A 43 -5.53 -0.23 0.37
N GLY A 44 -6.03 -0.03 1.60
CA GLY A 44 -5.38 0.81 2.60
C GLY A 44 -5.28 2.28 2.23
N GLY A 45 -6.04 2.73 1.23
CA GLY A 45 -5.99 4.10 0.72
C GLY A 45 -4.90 4.34 -0.34
N GLY A 46 -4.17 3.31 -0.73
CA GLY A 46 -3.10 3.43 -1.72
C GLY A 46 -1.93 4.31 -1.28
N CYS A 47 -1.07 4.65 -2.21
CA CYS A 47 0.06 5.53 -1.95
C CYS A 47 -0.40 6.99 -1.84
N GLU A 48 0.03 7.71 -0.81
CA GLU A 48 -0.32 9.12 -0.59
C GLU A 48 -0.01 9.99 -1.82
N ARG A 49 1.15 9.77 -2.42
CA ARG A 49 1.56 10.51 -3.62
C ARG A 49 0.60 10.30 -4.78
N MET A 50 0.17 9.06 -4.98
CA MET A 50 -0.74 8.71 -6.07
C MET A 50 -2.19 9.13 -5.79
N ARG A 51 -2.57 9.25 -4.53
CA ARG A 51 -3.90 9.76 -4.17
C ARG A 51 -4.12 11.20 -4.62
N ARG A 52 -3.08 12.02 -4.54
CA ARG A 52 -3.18 13.45 -4.81
C ARG A 52 -3.16 13.75 -6.31
N GLY A 53 -4.34 13.84 -6.91
CA GLY A 53 -4.51 14.28 -8.28
C GLY A 53 -4.13 13.28 -9.37
N VAL A 54 -3.73 12.07 -9.02
CA VAL A 54 -3.43 11.01 -9.99
C VAL A 54 -4.52 9.96 -10.00
N CYS A 55 -4.78 9.33 -8.86
CA CYS A 55 -5.78 8.28 -8.75
C CYS A 55 -7.12 8.76 -8.19
N CYS A 56 -7.12 9.88 -7.49
CA CYS A 56 -8.33 10.48 -6.92
C CYS A 56 -8.50 11.91 -7.44
N THR A 57 -9.73 12.31 -7.72
CA THR A 57 -10.03 13.70 -8.07
C THR A 57 -9.89 14.62 -6.85
N ALA A 58 -9.63 15.90 -7.12
CA ALA A 58 -9.46 16.90 -6.05
C ALA A 58 -10.72 17.08 -5.21
N ASP A 59 -11.90 16.84 -5.79
CA ASP A 59 -13.20 16.93 -5.13
C ASP A 59 -13.64 15.60 -4.48
N ASP A 60 -12.77 14.59 -4.49
CA ASP A 60 -13.01 13.27 -3.91
C ASP A 60 -14.21 12.51 -4.52
N THR A 61 -14.58 12.84 -5.76
CA THR A 61 -15.73 12.19 -6.46
C THR A 61 -15.33 10.92 -7.20
N PHE A 62 -14.05 10.76 -7.55
CA PHE A 62 -13.55 9.61 -8.30
C PHE A 62 -12.31 9.04 -7.66
N CYS A 63 -12.20 7.73 -7.63
CA CYS A 63 -10.99 7.01 -7.22
C CYS A 63 -10.64 5.95 -8.25
N GLY A 64 -9.47 6.09 -8.88
CA GLY A 64 -8.99 5.14 -9.88
C GLY A 64 -8.72 3.75 -9.30
N TYR A 65 -8.31 3.66 -8.05
CA TYR A 65 -8.11 2.36 -7.38
C TYR A 65 -9.44 1.62 -7.21
N GLU A 66 -10.48 2.31 -6.75
CA GLU A 66 -11.80 1.72 -6.59
C GLU A 66 -12.36 1.26 -7.94
N SER A 67 -12.27 2.12 -8.94
CA SER A 67 -12.70 1.79 -10.30
C SER A 67 -11.99 0.55 -10.84
N PHE A 68 -10.69 0.49 -10.71
CA PHE A 68 -9.89 -0.66 -11.14
C PHE A 68 -10.32 -1.94 -10.42
N LEU A 69 -10.48 -1.90 -9.11
CA LEU A 69 -10.86 -3.07 -8.31
C LEU A 69 -12.28 -3.53 -8.64
N GLU A 70 -13.22 -2.61 -8.83
CA GLU A 70 -14.59 -2.94 -9.19
C GLU A 70 -14.68 -3.59 -10.58
N GLU A 71 -13.95 -3.04 -11.55
CA GLU A 71 -13.98 -3.56 -12.92
C GLU A 71 -13.27 -4.89 -13.09
N ASN A 72 -12.25 -5.16 -12.26
CA ASN A 72 -11.42 -6.35 -12.41
C ASN A 72 -11.58 -7.36 -11.27
N GLN A 73 -12.62 -7.24 -10.45
CA GLN A 73 -12.76 -8.09 -9.26
C GLN A 73 -12.83 -9.58 -9.60
N ASN A 74 -13.49 -9.96 -10.67
CA ASN A 74 -13.65 -11.37 -11.08
C ASN A 74 -12.31 -11.96 -11.52
N GLU A 75 -11.56 -11.23 -12.33
CA GLU A 75 -10.23 -11.64 -12.78
C GLU A 75 -9.24 -11.73 -11.60
N LEU A 76 -9.30 -10.77 -10.68
CA LEU A 76 -8.46 -10.77 -9.49
C LEU A 76 -8.77 -11.95 -8.57
N LEU A 77 -10.05 -12.29 -8.39
CA LEU A 77 -10.47 -13.46 -7.62
C LEU A 77 -10.02 -14.76 -8.29
N ALA A 78 -10.16 -14.87 -9.61
CA ALA A 78 -9.72 -16.02 -10.37
C ALA A 78 -8.20 -16.20 -10.26
N LEU A 79 -7.44 -15.12 -10.38
CA LEU A 79 -5.99 -15.13 -10.20
C LEU A 79 -5.60 -15.56 -8.80
N THR A 80 -6.27 -15.05 -7.77
CA THR A 80 -5.99 -15.40 -6.38
C THR A 80 -6.22 -16.89 -6.12
N ARG A 81 -7.31 -17.45 -6.65
CA ARG A 81 -7.59 -18.90 -6.54
C ARG A 81 -6.51 -19.72 -7.23
N SER A 82 -6.13 -19.33 -8.45
CA SER A 82 -5.05 -19.99 -9.19
C SER A 82 -3.72 -19.97 -8.42
N MET A 83 -3.42 -18.87 -7.75
CA MET A 83 -2.23 -18.74 -6.92
C MET A 83 -2.30 -19.62 -5.67
N GLN A 84 -3.46 -19.76 -5.07
CA GLN A 84 -3.67 -20.65 -3.93
C GLN A 84 -3.53 -22.11 -4.31
N ASP A 85 -4.08 -22.52 -5.44
CA ASP A 85 -4.01 -23.89 -5.94
C ASP A 85 -2.60 -24.29 -6.36
N ASN A 86 -1.83 -23.33 -6.86
CA ASN A 86 -0.47 -23.56 -7.32
C ASN A 86 0.57 -22.96 -6.39
N ARG A 87 0.54 -23.34 -5.13
CA ARG A 87 1.45 -22.80 -4.09
C ARG A 87 2.93 -23.12 -4.36
N SER A 88 3.23 -24.09 -5.19
CA SER A 88 4.59 -24.51 -5.45
C SER A 88 5.49 -23.39 -6.01
N TRP A 89 4.92 -22.48 -6.81
CA TRP A 89 5.68 -21.37 -7.37
C TRP A 89 6.03 -20.30 -6.32
N ILE A 90 5.19 -20.12 -5.28
CA ILE A 90 5.46 -19.18 -4.17
C ILE A 90 6.69 -19.62 -3.41
N HIS A 91 6.88 -20.92 -3.21
CA HIS A 91 8.03 -21.50 -2.53
C HIS A 91 9.34 -21.29 -3.29
N GLY A 92 9.29 -21.24 -4.64
CA GLY A 92 10.45 -21.04 -5.47
C GLY A 92 10.89 -19.57 -5.59
N ILE A 93 10.01 -18.62 -5.30
CA ILE A 93 10.27 -17.18 -5.48
C ILE A 93 10.66 -16.47 -4.20
N SER A 94 10.29 -16.99 -3.02
CA SER A 94 10.55 -16.32 -1.75
C SER A 94 11.91 -16.68 -1.18
N PRO A 95 12.91 -15.79 -1.28
CA PRO A 95 14.21 -16.02 -0.65
C PRO A 95 14.17 -15.95 0.88
N PHE A 96 13.09 -15.42 1.44
CA PHE A 96 12.96 -15.22 2.88
C PHE A 96 12.41 -16.43 3.64
N ARG A 97 12.02 -17.48 2.93
CA ARG A 97 11.32 -18.58 3.56
C ARG A 97 12.21 -19.73 4.00
N GLN A 98 13.41 -19.82 3.44
CA GLN A 98 14.31 -20.92 3.70
C GLN A 98 15.06 -20.78 5.03
N ASP A 99 15.09 -19.57 5.60
CA ASP A 99 15.86 -19.26 6.81
C ASP A 99 15.04 -19.38 8.09
N ARG A 100 13.80 -19.85 8.01
CA ARG A 100 12.91 -20.02 9.15
C ARG A 100 12.44 -21.47 9.25
N ALA A 101 13.41 -22.28 9.54
CA ALA A 101 13.07 -23.63 9.97
C ALA A 101 12.50 -23.62 11.38
#